data_771f80a2dffad4c12288968a6536448d
#
_entry.id   771f80a2dffad4c12288968a6536448d
#
_cell.length_a   1.000
_cell.length_b   1.000
_cell.length_c   1.000
_cell.angle_alpha   90.00
_cell.angle_beta   90.00
_cell.angle_gamma   90.00
#
_symmetry.space_group_name_H-M   'P 1'
#
loop_
_entity.id
_entity.type
_entity.pdbx_description
1 polymer ?
#
loop_
_entity_poly.entity_id
_entity_poly.type
_entity_poly.pdbx_seq_one_letter_code
_entity_poly.pdbx_strand_id
1 'polypeptide(L)'
;MSSLKNWDNKTWLSSLKYIQKFNNFLLNQKKLNQNSIILDIGCGRGKIIGSLYKKIKFKKKPIGIDIESHKDIDKNMIFKKQNAVSFLNQTKKNFDLILIKQTIHLLEINEIIRLLNICKKKLTISGKIFIFSLDPYKNEIPTFKLMKRKINNSLKRDKKIFKLIKKLDFSLIEKKFSYKVNISKIKYTDMIKKKYISTLLNFTDKQIFTGIKEINTRYNKKLIFNDKLICLILSK
;
A
#
# COMPACT_ATOMS: atom_id res chain seq x y z
N MET A 1 17.68 9.90 -6.86
CA MET A 1 16.69 9.31 -5.92
C MET A 1 16.87 7.79 -5.91
N SER A 2 16.99 7.16 -4.73
CA SER A 2 17.03 5.71 -4.64
C SER A 2 15.70 5.15 -5.12
N SER A 3 15.72 4.24 -6.10
CA SER A 3 14.51 3.74 -6.75
C SER A 3 13.69 2.89 -5.77
N LEU A 4 12.37 3.08 -5.77
CA LEU A 4 11.39 2.28 -5.03
C LEU A 4 11.21 0.86 -5.63
N LYS A 5 12.08 0.45 -6.56
CA LYS A 5 11.99 -0.84 -7.26
C LYS A 5 12.12 -2.03 -6.32
N ASN A 6 11.15 -2.94 -6.38
CA ASN A 6 11.16 -4.24 -5.67
C ASN A 6 11.37 -4.15 -4.14
N TRP A 7 11.06 -3.02 -3.52
CA TRP A 7 11.28 -2.77 -2.09
C TRP A 7 10.53 -3.76 -1.17
N ASP A 8 9.38 -4.26 -1.61
CA ASP A 8 8.56 -5.22 -0.87
C ASP A 8 9.00 -6.69 -1.08
N ASN A 9 10.00 -6.93 -1.95
CA ASN A 9 10.44 -8.28 -2.26
C ASN A 9 10.99 -9.00 -1.01
N LYS A 10 10.58 -10.27 -0.80
CA LYS A 10 10.97 -11.09 0.35
C LYS A 10 10.57 -10.55 1.73
N THR A 11 9.60 -9.63 1.79
CA THR A 11 8.99 -9.16 3.04
C THR A 11 7.74 -9.96 3.39
N TRP A 12 7.15 -9.71 4.57
CA TRP A 12 5.82 -10.29 4.88
C TRP A 12 4.74 -9.77 3.95
N LEU A 13 4.86 -8.54 3.41
CA LEU A 13 3.90 -7.90 2.51
C LEU A 13 3.72 -8.68 1.19
N SER A 14 4.73 -9.45 0.77
CA SER A 14 4.71 -10.30 -0.41
C SER A 14 4.40 -11.78 -0.11
N SER A 15 4.16 -12.14 1.16
CA SER A 15 3.82 -13.52 1.53
C SER A 15 2.39 -13.88 1.08
N LEU A 16 2.20 -15.12 0.67
CA LEU A 16 0.87 -15.62 0.28
C LEU A 16 -0.17 -15.41 1.39
N LYS A 17 0.20 -15.67 2.64
CA LYS A 17 -0.69 -15.50 3.81
C LYS A 17 -1.13 -14.05 3.98
N TYR A 18 -0.23 -13.08 3.83
CA TYR A 18 -0.56 -11.66 3.87
C TYR A 18 -1.53 -11.29 2.74
N ILE A 19 -1.17 -11.65 1.50
CA ILE A 19 -1.97 -11.34 0.31
C ILE A 19 -3.37 -11.94 0.43
N GLN A 20 -3.50 -13.20 0.86
CA GLN A 20 -4.79 -13.85 1.07
C GLN A 20 -5.63 -13.14 2.13
N LYS A 21 -5.03 -12.80 3.29
CA LYS A 21 -5.73 -12.06 4.35
C LYS A 21 -6.18 -10.68 3.88
N PHE A 22 -5.31 -9.98 3.13
CA PHE A 22 -5.64 -8.67 2.57
C PHE A 22 -6.78 -8.76 1.55
N ASN A 23 -6.74 -9.72 0.64
CA ASN A 23 -7.81 -9.94 -0.33
C ASN A 23 -9.14 -10.33 0.33
N ASN A 24 -9.11 -11.15 1.38
CA ASN A 24 -10.32 -11.45 2.16
C ASN A 24 -10.89 -10.19 2.81
N PHE A 25 -10.03 -9.33 3.37
CA PHE A 25 -10.48 -8.03 3.90
C PHE A 25 -11.15 -7.18 2.81
N LEU A 26 -10.56 -7.05 1.62
CA LEU A 26 -11.15 -6.30 0.50
C LEU A 26 -12.53 -6.85 0.14
N LEU A 27 -12.67 -8.17 0.00
CA LEU A 27 -13.91 -8.83 -0.39
C LEU A 27 -15.01 -8.72 0.67
N ASN A 28 -14.65 -8.66 1.94
CA ASN A 28 -15.61 -8.41 3.03
C ASN A 28 -16.17 -6.98 3.02
N GLN A 29 -15.43 -6.01 2.43
CA GLN A 29 -15.87 -4.61 2.36
C GLN A 29 -16.57 -4.28 1.02
N LYS A 30 -16.34 -5.07 -0.02
CA LYS A 30 -16.91 -4.87 -1.35
C LYS A 30 -17.14 -6.22 -2.03
N LYS A 31 -18.39 -6.53 -2.33
CA LYS A 31 -18.73 -7.67 -3.20
C LYS A 31 -18.21 -7.39 -4.61
N LEU A 32 -17.39 -8.28 -5.11
CA LEU A 32 -16.86 -8.28 -6.47
C LEU A 32 -17.31 -9.55 -7.18
N ASN A 33 -17.54 -9.46 -8.48
CA ASN A 33 -17.92 -10.59 -9.33
C ASN A 33 -17.04 -10.62 -10.59
N GLN A 34 -17.26 -11.58 -11.47
CA GLN A 34 -16.46 -11.77 -12.68
C GLN A 34 -16.49 -10.57 -13.66
N ASN A 35 -17.51 -9.71 -13.60
CA ASN A 35 -17.65 -8.52 -14.46
C ASN A 35 -16.96 -7.29 -13.86
N SER A 36 -16.56 -7.32 -12.59
CA SER A 36 -15.95 -6.19 -11.88
C SER A 36 -14.65 -5.74 -12.54
N ILE A 37 -14.50 -4.44 -12.70
CA ILE A 37 -13.32 -3.77 -13.27
C ILE A 37 -12.51 -3.14 -12.14
N ILE A 38 -11.24 -3.54 -12.02
CA ILE A 38 -10.36 -3.18 -10.91
C ILE A 38 -9.19 -2.32 -11.42
N LEU A 39 -8.88 -1.27 -10.67
CA LEU A 39 -7.67 -0.46 -10.83
C LEU A 39 -6.86 -0.46 -9.55
N ASP A 40 -5.54 -0.65 -9.64
CA ASP A 40 -4.59 -0.51 -8.52
C ASP A 40 -3.60 0.59 -8.85
N ILE A 41 -3.61 1.67 -8.07
CA ILE A 41 -2.75 2.85 -8.24
C ILE A 41 -1.55 2.75 -7.32
N GLY A 42 -0.33 2.79 -7.89
CA GLY A 42 0.90 2.45 -7.18
C GLY A 42 0.96 0.96 -6.90
N CYS A 43 0.65 0.15 -7.91
CA CYS A 43 0.46 -1.28 -7.77
C CYS A 43 1.75 -2.06 -7.45
N GLY A 44 2.93 -1.45 -7.63
CA GLY A 44 4.20 -2.14 -7.54
C GLY A 44 4.22 -3.37 -8.47
N ARG A 45 4.46 -4.56 -7.89
CA ARG A 45 4.45 -5.82 -8.63
C ARG A 45 3.06 -6.42 -8.88
N GLY A 46 1.99 -5.78 -8.36
CA GLY A 46 0.59 -6.18 -8.59
C GLY A 46 0.16 -7.51 -7.98
N LYS A 47 0.90 -8.02 -6.97
CA LYS A 47 0.62 -9.34 -6.37
C LYS A 47 -0.76 -9.43 -5.72
N ILE A 48 -1.27 -8.32 -5.17
CA ILE A 48 -2.59 -8.26 -4.54
C ILE A 48 -3.69 -8.46 -5.58
N ILE A 49 -3.73 -7.63 -6.62
CA ILE A 49 -4.78 -7.69 -7.63
C ILE A 49 -4.63 -8.91 -8.55
N GLY A 50 -3.39 -9.38 -8.81
CA GLY A 50 -3.15 -10.63 -9.53
C GLY A 50 -3.67 -11.85 -8.75
N SER A 51 -3.50 -11.89 -7.44
CA SER A 51 -4.09 -12.92 -6.57
C SER A 51 -5.62 -12.81 -6.52
N LEU A 52 -6.16 -11.58 -6.52
CA LEU A 52 -7.61 -11.34 -6.55
C LEU A 52 -8.21 -11.85 -7.87
N TYR A 53 -7.52 -11.62 -9.01
CA TYR A 53 -7.91 -12.17 -10.32
C TYR A 53 -8.03 -13.68 -10.30
N LYS A 54 -7.04 -14.39 -9.75
CA LYS A 54 -7.08 -15.85 -9.63
C LYS A 54 -8.27 -16.35 -8.79
N LYS A 55 -8.60 -15.60 -7.73
CA LYS A 55 -9.67 -15.98 -6.79
C LYS A 55 -11.06 -15.77 -7.37
N ILE A 56 -11.31 -14.65 -8.06
CA ILE A 56 -12.64 -14.25 -8.57
C ILE A 56 -12.84 -14.68 -10.02
N LYS A 57 -11.75 -14.89 -10.78
CA LYS A 57 -11.75 -15.21 -12.22
C LYS A 57 -12.47 -14.11 -13.03
N PHE A 58 -12.04 -12.85 -12.85
CA PHE A 58 -12.58 -11.72 -13.60
C PHE A 58 -12.52 -11.97 -15.11
N LYS A 59 -13.57 -11.59 -15.85
CA LYS A 59 -13.57 -11.64 -17.33
C LYS A 59 -12.49 -10.76 -17.96
N LYS A 60 -12.15 -9.65 -17.31
CA LYS A 60 -11.06 -8.74 -17.72
C LYS A 60 -9.99 -8.72 -16.65
N LYS A 61 -8.71 -8.84 -17.05
CA LYS A 61 -7.60 -8.70 -16.09
C LYS A 61 -7.66 -7.33 -15.42
N PRO A 62 -7.42 -7.24 -14.09
CA PRO A 62 -7.30 -5.97 -13.38
C PRO A 62 -6.14 -5.15 -13.95
N ILE A 63 -6.24 -3.84 -13.84
CA ILE A 63 -5.23 -2.90 -14.31
C ILE A 63 -4.42 -2.42 -13.10
N GLY A 64 -3.10 -2.55 -13.17
CA GLY A 64 -2.17 -1.95 -12.21
C GLY A 64 -1.36 -0.85 -12.89
N ILE A 65 -1.28 0.31 -12.25
CA ILE A 65 -0.45 1.42 -12.72
C ILE A 65 0.60 1.80 -11.68
N ASP A 66 1.80 2.08 -12.16
CA ASP A 66 2.89 2.57 -11.33
C ASP A 66 3.80 3.47 -12.17
N ILE A 67 4.49 4.41 -11.53
CA ILE A 67 5.50 5.27 -12.20
C ILE A 67 6.81 4.53 -12.42
N GLU A 68 7.05 3.44 -11.67
CA GLU A 68 8.24 2.62 -11.75
C GLU A 68 7.95 1.25 -12.34
N SER A 69 8.86 0.73 -13.15
CA SER A 69 8.83 -0.67 -13.59
C SER A 69 9.45 -1.56 -12.53
N HIS A 70 8.78 -2.65 -12.21
CA HIS A 70 9.25 -3.64 -11.23
C HIS A 70 9.63 -4.95 -11.92
N LYS A 71 10.57 -5.69 -11.30
CA LYS A 71 10.81 -7.10 -11.66
C LYS A 71 9.66 -7.97 -11.11
N ASP A 72 9.40 -9.11 -11.73
CA ASP A 72 8.41 -10.09 -11.27
C ASP A 72 6.97 -9.55 -11.16
N ILE A 73 6.59 -8.69 -12.09
CA ILE A 73 5.20 -8.21 -12.24
C ILE A 73 4.26 -9.42 -12.39
N ASP A 74 3.12 -9.38 -11.71
CA ASP A 74 2.16 -10.49 -11.76
C ASP A 74 1.48 -10.58 -13.14
N LYS A 75 1.60 -11.75 -13.77
CA LYS A 75 1.03 -12.03 -15.12
C LYS A 75 -0.51 -12.00 -15.17
N ASN A 76 -1.16 -12.00 -14.01
CA ASN A 76 -2.63 -12.00 -13.91
C ASN A 76 -3.22 -10.59 -13.82
N MET A 77 -2.44 -9.57 -14.17
CA MET A 77 -2.90 -8.19 -14.34
C MET A 77 -2.32 -7.57 -15.61
N ILE A 78 -2.87 -6.43 -16.00
CA ILE A 78 -2.32 -5.55 -17.04
C ILE A 78 -1.53 -4.47 -16.33
N PHE A 79 -0.21 -4.48 -16.47
CA PHE A 79 0.65 -3.42 -15.94
C PHE A 79 0.78 -2.26 -16.92
N LYS A 80 0.71 -1.03 -16.40
CA LYS A 80 1.00 0.19 -17.16
C LYS A 80 1.97 1.08 -16.37
N LYS A 81 3.14 1.36 -16.95
CA LYS A 81 4.07 2.35 -16.41
C LYS A 81 3.56 3.75 -16.80
N GLN A 82 2.79 4.36 -15.90
CA GLN A 82 2.13 5.65 -16.18
C GLN A 82 1.77 6.37 -14.88
N ASN A 83 1.73 7.71 -14.92
CA ASN A 83 1.16 8.52 -13.85
C ASN A 83 -0.36 8.28 -13.74
N ALA A 84 -0.87 8.21 -12.51
CA ALA A 84 -2.26 7.87 -12.22
C ALA A 84 -3.26 8.88 -12.82
N VAL A 85 -2.97 10.18 -12.70
CA VAL A 85 -3.85 11.25 -13.23
C VAL A 85 -3.90 11.18 -14.76
N SER A 86 -2.75 10.99 -15.41
CA SER A 86 -2.68 10.86 -16.87
C SER A 86 -3.46 9.64 -17.35
N PHE A 87 -3.29 8.48 -16.69
CA PHE A 87 -4.04 7.27 -17.02
C PHE A 87 -5.54 7.46 -16.89
N LEU A 88 -5.98 8.04 -15.75
CA LEU A 88 -7.41 8.23 -15.48
C LEU A 88 -8.08 9.22 -16.45
N ASN A 89 -7.36 10.24 -16.92
CA ASN A 89 -7.86 11.17 -17.92
C ASN A 89 -8.04 10.51 -19.30
N GLN A 90 -7.14 9.58 -19.66
CA GLN A 90 -7.15 8.91 -20.96
C GLN A 90 -8.12 7.72 -21.04
N THR A 91 -8.38 7.07 -19.90
CA THR A 91 -9.22 5.86 -19.89
C THR A 91 -10.70 6.19 -20.02
N LYS A 92 -11.43 5.45 -20.88
CA LYS A 92 -12.90 5.48 -20.96
C LYS A 92 -13.56 4.52 -19.96
N LYS A 93 -12.79 3.75 -19.16
CA LYS A 93 -13.30 2.76 -18.22
C LYS A 93 -13.80 3.42 -16.94
N ASN A 94 -14.88 2.87 -16.39
CA ASN A 94 -15.27 3.07 -15.00
C ASN A 94 -14.88 1.83 -14.17
N PHE A 95 -14.63 2.02 -12.88
CA PHE A 95 -14.07 1.01 -12.00
C PHE A 95 -15.03 0.70 -10.84
N ASP A 96 -15.16 -0.58 -10.54
CA ASP A 96 -15.91 -1.06 -9.36
C ASP A 96 -15.06 -0.98 -8.10
N LEU A 97 -13.73 -1.09 -8.25
CA LEU A 97 -12.77 -0.92 -7.19
C LEU A 97 -11.55 -0.17 -7.71
N ILE A 98 -11.19 0.92 -7.03
CA ILE A 98 -9.89 1.58 -7.16
C ILE A 98 -9.13 1.34 -5.86
N LEU A 99 -8.00 0.66 -5.92
CA LEU A 99 -7.11 0.42 -4.79
C LEU A 99 -5.95 1.42 -4.81
N ILE A 100 -5.65 2.03 -3.66
CA ILE A 100 -4.46 2.88 -3.43
C ILE A 100 -3.83 2.40 -2.12
N LYS A 101 -2.82 1.53 -2.22
CA LYS A 101 -2.20 0.93 -1.04
C LYS A 101 -0.78 1.42 -0.85
N GLN A 102 -0.52 2.08 0.28
CA GLN A 102 0.83 2.57 0.63
C GLN A 102 1.44 3.51 -0.43
N THR A 103 0.60 4.29 -1.10
CA THR A 103 0.98 5.17 -2.23
C THR A 103 0.59 6.63 -1.98
N ILE A 104 -0.57 6.87 -1.37
CA ILE A 104 -1.13 8.23 -1.21
C ILE A 104 -0.17 9.20 -0.49
N HIS A 105 0.64 8.69 0.44
CA HIS A 105 1.61 9.48 1.20
C HIS A 105 2.83 9.96 0.38
N LEU A 106 2.99 9.47 -0.84
CA LEU A 106 4.05 9.89 -1.76
C LEU A 106 3.66 11.12 -2.60
N LEU A 107 2.36 11.46 -2.62
CA LEU A 107 1.80 12.55 -3.43
C LEU A 107 1.71 13.86 -2.63
N GLU A 108 1.85 14.99 -3.31
CA GLU A 108 1.57 16.30 -2.70
C GLU A 108 0.05 16.50 -2.47
N ILE A 109 -0.30 17.40 -1.53
CA ILE A 109 -1.69 17.60 -1.09
C ILE A 109 -2.62 17.93 -2.27
N ASN A 110 -2.21 18.83 -3.16
CA ASN A 110 -3.01 19.22 -4.34
C ASN A 110 -3.17 18.05 -5.33
N GLU A 111 -2.13 17.21 -5.46
CA GLU A 111 -2.18 16.01 -6.29
C GLU A 111 -3.16 14.98 -5.71
N ILE A 112 -3.20 14.83 -4.39
CA ILE A 112 -4.16 13.94 -3.72
C ILE A 112 -5.60 14.37 -4.02
N ILE A 113 -5.92 15.66 -3.85
CA ILE A 113 -7.24 16.21 -4.12
C ILE A 113 -7.63 15.95 -5.58
N ARG A 114 -6.73 16.32 -6.51
CA ARG A 114 -6.93 16.13 -7.95
C ARG A 114 -7.16 14.66 -8.30
N LEU A 115 -6.32 13.76 -7.80
CA LEU A 115 -6.40 12.34 -8.05
C LEU A 115 -7.73 11.77 -7.55
N LEU A 116 -8.14 12.08 -6.32
CA LEU A 116 -9.36 11.53 -5.73
C LEU A 116 -10.61 12.05 -6.45
N ASN A 117 -10.63 13.33 -6.86
CA ASN A 117 -11.74 13.89 -7.64
C ASN A 117 -11.87 13.20 -9.00
N ILE A 118 -10.76 12.88 -9.68
CA ILE A 118 -10.80 12.14 -10.94
C ILE A 118 -11.23 10.68 -10.66
N CYS A 119 -10.72 10.05 -9.62
CA CYS A 119 -11.15 8.72 -9.21
C CYS A 119 -12.67 8.67 -8.97
N LYS A 120 -13.24 9.68 -8.28
CA LYS A 120 -14.71 9.79 -8.05
C LYS A 120 -15.48 9.72 -9.35
N LYS A 121 -15.05 10.51 -10.37
CA LYS A 121 -15.69 10.52 -11.71
C LYS A 121 -15.59 9.17 -12.42
N LYS A 122 -14.52 8.40 -12.17
CA LYS A 122 -14.25 7.09 -12.79
C LYS A 122 -14.80 5.90 -12.00
N LEU A 123 -15.53 6.10 -10.91
CA LEU A 123 -16.25 5.02 -10.24
C LEU A 123 -17.53 4.66 -11.00
N THR A 124 -17.88 3.38 -11.01
CA THR A 124 -19.26 2.93 -11.28
C THR A 124 -20.19 3.44 -10.18
N ILE A 125 -21.50 3.31 -10.35
CA ILE A 125 -22.50 3.75 -9.33
C ILE A 125 -22.20 3.11 -7.97
N SER A 126 -21.92 1.82 -7.93
CA SER A 126 -21.56 1.10 -6.70
C SER A 126 -20.06 1.02 -6.45
N GLY A 127 -19.25 1.71 -7.25
CA GLY A 127 -17.79 1.68 -7.17
C GLY A 127 -17.26 2.29 -5.89
N LYS A 128 -16.09 1.81 -5.44
CA LYS A 128 -15.42 2.30 -4.23
C LYS A 128 -13.94 2.52 -4.44
N ILE A 129 -13.38 3.52 -3.75
CA ILE A 129 -11.94 3.74 -3.64
C ILE A 129 -11.50 3.23 -2.27
N PHE A 130 -10.48 2.39 -2.22
CA PHE A 130 -9.89 1.90 -0.98
C PHE A 130 -8.49 2.46 -0.83
N ILE A 131 -8.27 3.27 0.20
CA ILE A 131 -6.99 3.90 0.49
C ILE A 131 -6.42 3.27 1.75
N PHE A 132 -5.24 2.63 1.64
CA PHE A 132 -4.54 2.03 2.79
C PHE A 132 -3.26 2.78 3.08
N SER A 133 -3.11 3.19 4.33
CA SER A 133 -1.85 3.73 4.90
C SER A 133 -1.55 3.08 6.24
N LEU A 134 -0.32 3.19 6.72
CA LEU A 134 0.04 2.76 8.07
C LEU A 134 -0.90 3.41 9.10
N ASP A 135 -1.26 2.65 10.14
CA ASP A 135 -2.05 3.21 11.25
C ASP A 135 -1.22 4.31 11.95
N PRO A 136 -1.62 5.59 11.85
CA PRO A 136 -0.85 6.69 12.43
C PRO A 136 -1.03 6.83 13.94
N TYR A 137 -1.88 5.99 14.55
CA TYR A 137 -2.17 6.02 15.99
C TYR A 137 -1.54 4.82 16.72
N LYS A 138 -1.45 3.66 16.06
CA LYS A 138 -1.00 2.40 16.69
C LYS A 138 -0.03 1.65 15.78
N ASN A 139 1.19 2.16 15.61
CA ASN A 139 2.25 1.48 14.87
C ASN A 139 3.08 0.58 15.80
N GLU A 140 3.17 -0.71 15.47
CA GLU A 140 3.92 -1.72 16.25
C GLU A 140 5.17 -2.21 15.51
N ILE A 141 5.50 -1.65 14.34
CA ILE A 141 6.69 -2.08 13.57
C ILE A 141 7.95 -1.88 14.43
N PRO A 142 8.76 -2.91 14.65
CA PRO A 142 10.01 -2.79 15.40
C PRO A 142 10.95 -1.76 14.74
N THR A 143 11.49 -0.84 15.53
CA THR A 143 12.27 0.27 15.01
C THR A 143 13.52 0.54 15.84
N PHE A 144 14.59 1.01 15.20
CA PHE A 144 15.67 1.72 15.87
C PHE A 144 15.35 3.22 16.02
N LYS A 145 16.07 3.95 16.86
CA LYS A 145 15.75 5.33 17.25
C LYS A 145 15.52 6.27 16.06
N LEU A 146 16.44 6.29 15.09
CA LEU A 146 16.35 7.17 13.93
C LEU A 146 15.16 6.79 13.01
N MET A 147 14.94 5.49 12.79
CA MET A 147 13.79 4.97 12.04
C MET A 147 12.47 5.38 12.70
N LYS A 148 12.36 5.23 14.04
CA LYS A 148 11.17 5.64 14.80
C LYS A 148 10.85 7.11 14.59
N ARG A 149 11.85 7.99 14.65
CA ARG A 149 11.67 9.42 14.41
C ARG A 149 11.15 9.70 13.00
N LYS A 150 11.71 9.07 11.98
CA LYS A 150 11.27 9.23 10.58
C LYS A 150 9.85 8.71 10.36
N ILE A 151 9.52 7.51 10.87
CA ILE A 151 8.16 6.97 10.81
C ILE A 151 7.17 7.91 11.48
N ASN A 152 7.46 8.41 12.68
CA ASN A 152 6.56 9.32 13.39
C ASN A 152 6.29 10.60 12.59
N ASN A 153 7.29 11.14 11.87
CA ASN A 153 7.09 12.29 10.99
C ASN A 153 6.17 11.95 9.79
N SER A 154 6.38 10.79 9.18
CA SER A 154 5.48 10.30 8.12
C SER A 154 4.05 10.11 8.62
N LEU A 155 3.88 9.52 9.80
CA LEU A 155 2.55 9.32 10.42
C LEU A 155 1.86 10.65 10.77
N LYS A 156 2.60 11.71 11.14
CA LYS A 156 2.03 13.05 11.31
C LYS A 156 1.47 13.58 9.98
N ARG A 157 2.18 13.36 8.87
CA ARG A 157 1.71 13.71 7.53
C ARG A 157 0.46 12.91 7.15
N ASP A 158 0.46 11.59 7.39
CA ASP A 158 -0.69 10.72 7.11
C ASP A 158 -1.95 11.17 7.87
N LYS A 159 -1.81 11.63 9.13
CA LYS A 159 -2.93 12.24 9.88
C LYS A 159 -3.51 13.47 9.18
N LYS A 160 -2.64 14.34 8.62
CA LYS A 160 -3.08 15.52 7.86
C LYS A 160 -3.81 15.10 6.58
N ILE A 161 -3.27 14.12 5.84
CA ILE A 161 -3.89 13.56 4.64
C ILE A 161 -5.27 12.97 4.96
N PHE A 162 -5.40 12.19 6.03
CA PHE A 162 -6.68 11.62 6.43
C PHE A 162 -7.70 12.69 6.81
N LYS A 163 -7.30 13.74 7.55
CA LYS A 163 -8.17 14.88 7.85
C LYS A 163 -8.64 15.60 6.58
N LEU A 164 -7.75 15.74 5.60
CA LEU A 164 -8.08 16.32 4.31
C LEU A 164 -9.10 15.46 3.55
N ILE A 165 -8.84 14.15 3.42
CA ILE A 165 -9.73 13.22 2.71
C ILE A 165 -11.13 13.21 3.33
N LYS A 166 -11.23 13.29 4.67
CA LYS A 166 -12.51 13.36 5.39
C LYS A 166 -13.32 14.64 5.11
N LYS A 167 -12.69 15.69 4.58
CA LYS A 167 -13.35 16.95 4.18
C LYS A 167 -13.77 16.96 2.72
N LEU A 168 -13.34 15.99 1.91
CA LEU A 168 -13.76 15.89 0.52
C LEU A 168 -15.19 15.37 0.45
N ASP A 169 -15.88 15.73 -0.61
CA ASP A 169 -17.25 15.30 -0.89
C ASP A 169 -17.32 13.82 -1.31
N PHE A 170 -17.21 12.93 -0.31
CA PHE A 170 -17.36 11.47 -0.42
C PHE A 170 -18.17 10.94 0.75
N SER A 171 -18.98 9.91 0.50
CA SER A 171 -19.37 9.00 1.58
C SER A 171 -18.16 8.20 2.03
N LEU A 172 -17.80 8.26 3.33
CA LEU A 172 -16.55 7.71 3.86
C LEU A 172 -16.81 6.73 5.00
N ILE A 173 -16.17 5.56 4.92
CA ILE A 173 -16.11 4.56 6.00
C ILE A 173 -14.65 4.30 6.33
N GLU A 174 -14.30 4.37 7.62
CA GLU A 174 -12.97 3.99 8.12
C GLU A 174 -12.99 2.55 8.66
N LYS A 175 -12.05 1.74 8.22
CA LYS A 175 -11.83 0.35 8.68
C LYS A 175 -10.37 0.15 9.05
N LYS A 176 -10.09 -0.88 9.83
CA LYS A 176 -8.73 -1.26 10.22
C LYS A 176 -8.40 -2.65 9.69
N PHE A 177 -7.26 -2.74 9.02
CA PHE A 177 -6.64 -4.01 8.66
C PHE A 177 -5.48 -4.30 9.60
N SER A 178 -5.36 -5.52 10.06
CA SER A 178 -4.24 -5.94 10.90
C SER A 178 -3.74 -7.32 10.48
N TYR A 179 -2.41 -7.46 10.36
CA TYR A 179 -1.76 -8.71 10.06
C TYR A 179 -0.68 -9.02 11.11
N LYS A 180 -0.81 -10.15 11.82
CA LYS A 180 0.19 -10.59 12.80
C LYS A 180 1.43 -11.08 12.07
N VAL A 181 2.53 -10.36 12.23
CA VAL A 181 3.86 -10.72 11.72
C VAL A 181 4.59 -11.52 12.77
N ASN A 182 5.22 -12.61 12.34
CA ASN A 182 6.10 -13.43 13.15
C ASN A 182 7.34 -13.74 12.31
N ILE A 183 8.46 -13.13 12.64
CA ILE A 183 9.66 -13.13 11.83
C ILE A 183 10.90 -13.25 12.71
N SER A 184 11.94 -13.97 12.25
CA SER A 184 13.22 -13.98 12.95
C SER A 184 13.91 -12.62 12.89
N LYS A 185 14.64 -12.24 13.94
CA LYS A 185 15.41 -10.99 13.98
C LYS A 185 16.42 -10.91 12.83
N ILE A 186 17.06 -12.02 12.46
CA ILE A 186 17.99 -12.10 11.32
C ILE A 186 17.30 -11.69 10.03
N LYS A 187 16.14 -12.28 9.73
CA LYS A 187 15.37 -11.92 8.52
C LYS A 187 14.90 -10.46 8.54
N TYR A 188 14.50 -9.97 9.71
CA TYR A 188 14.07 -8.59 9.86
C TYR A 188 15.20 -7.59 9.65
N THR A 189 16.37 -7.84 10.21
CA THR A 189 17.56 -6.98 10.01
C THR A 189 18.08 -7.03 8.57
N ASP A 190 17.97 -8.18 7.87
CA ASP A 190 18.24 -8.27 6.43
C ASP A 190 17.26 -7.39 5.61
N MET A 191 16.00 -7.34 5.98
CA MET A 191 15.03 -6.44 5.37
C MET A 191 15.37 -4.97 5.61
N ILE A 192 15.79 -4.59 6.83
CA ILE A 192 16.26 -3.23 7.14
C ILE A 192 17.47 -2.89 6.28
N LYS A 193 18.45 -3.78 6.17
CA LYS A 193 19.63 -3.61 5.31
C LYS A 193 19.23 -3.35 3.85
N LYS A 194 18.19 -4.01 3.37
CA LYS A 194 17.63 -3.84 2.02
C LYS A 194 16.64 -2.68 1.90
N LYS A 195 16.50 -1.86 2.96
CA LYS A 195 15.64 -0.66 2.98
C LYS A 195 14.20 -0.97 2.54
N TYR A 196 13.58 -1.98 3.17
CA TYR A 196 12.29 -2.57 2.79
C TYR A 196 11.06 -1.63 2.85
N ILE A 197 11.18 -0.45 3.42
CA ILE A 197 10.14 0.60 3.45
C ILE A 197 10.73 1.95 3.05
N SER A 198 9.87 2.81 2.48
CA SER A 198 10.25 4.14 1.97
C SER A 198 10.99 5.00 3.00
N THR A 199 10.63 4.90 4.26
CA THR A 199 11.30 5.60 5.39
C THR A 199 12.81 5.36 5.45
N LEU A 200 13.28 4.18 5.02
CA LEU A 200 14.70 3.80 5.08
C LEU A 200 15.49 4.21 3.83
N LEU A 201 14.85 4.61 2.74
CA LEU A 201 15.52 4.85 1.46
C LEU A 201 16.62 5.91 1.54
N ASN A 202 16.39 6.97 2.33
CA ASN A 202 17.31 8.08 2.47
C ASN A 202 18.34 7.89 3.59
N PHE A 203 18.41 6.72 4.23
CA PHE A 203 19.43 6.45 5.24
C PHE A 203 20.73 6.02 4.59
N THR A 204 21.85 6.54 5.11
CA THR A 204 23.19 6.08 4.74
C THR A 204 23.40 4.65 5.26
N ASP A 205 24.34 3.93 4.67
CA ASP A 205 24.64 2.56 5.11
C ASP A 205 25.18 2.55 6.53
N LYS A 206 25.92 3.59 6.97
CA LYS A 206 26.36 3.78 8.36
C LYS A 206 25.15 3.90 9.31
N GLN A 207 24.11 4.67 8.94
CA GLN A 207 22.88 4.81 9.74
C GLN A 207 22.12 3.49 9.82
N ILE A 208 22.02 2.75 8.70
CA ILE A 208 21.41 1.41 8.66
C ILE A 208 22.17 0.44 9.55
N PHE A 209 23.50 0.40 9.45
CA PHE A 209 24.36 -0.49 10.28
C PHE A 209 24.18 -0.20 11.78
N THR A 210 24.24 1.08 12.19
CA THR A 210 23.99 1.48 13.58
C THR A 210 22.59 1.08 14.04
N GLY A 211 21.58 1.31 13.19
CA GLY A 211 20.21 0.92 13.49
C GLY A 211 20.04 -0.60 13.65
N ILE A 212 20.75 -1.40 12.86
CA ILE A 212 20.74 -2.87 13.00
C ILE A 212 21.36 -3.29 14.34
N LYS A 213 22.46 -2.64 14.80
CA LYS A 213 23.01 -2.89 16.14
C LYS A 213 21.97 -2.59 17.24
N GLU A 214 21.24 -1.46 17.14
CA GLU A 214 20.17 -1.13 18.08
C GLU A 214 19.04 -2.18 18.08
N ILE A 215 18.65 -2.69 16.91
CA ILE A 215 17.63 -3.76 16.81
C ILE A 215 18.14 -5.04 17.48
N ASN A 216 19.41 -5.40 17.26
CA ASN A 216 20.00 -6.61 17.82
C ASN A 216 20.08 -6.60 19.34
N THR A 217 20.33 -5.44 19.95
CA THR A 217 20.37 -5.29 21.42
C THR A 217 18.97 -5.18 22.02
N ARG A 218 18.03 -4.48 21.38
CA ARG A 218 16.71 -4.16 21.94
C ARG A 218 15.71 -5.30 21.85
N TYR A 219 15.75 -6.10 20.78
CA TYR A 219 14.72 -7.08 20.48
C TYR A 219 15.20 -8.52 20.61
N ASN A 220 14.28 -9.41 21.00
CA ASN A 220 14.54 -10.85 21.11
C ASN A 220 14.82 -11.50 19.76
N LYS A 221 15.29 -12.78 19.76
CA LYS A 221 15.58 -13.56 18.53
C LYS A 221 14.40 -13.63 17.57
N LYS A 222 13.16 -13.51 18.07
CA LYS A 222 11.90 -13.57 17.32
C LYS A 222 11.11 -12.29 17.55
N LEU A 223 10.65 -11.68 16.47
CA LEU A 223 9.85 -10.45 16.48
C LEU A 223 8.40 -10.79 16.17
N ILE A 224 7.52 -10.43 17.08
CA ILE A 224 6.07 -10.60 16.93
C ILE A 224 5.44 -9.22 17.07
N PHE A 225 4.72 -8.78 16.04
CA PHE A 225 4.04 -7.49 16.02
C PHE A 225 2.87 -7.51 15.03
N ASN A 226 2.02 -6.51 15.08
CA ASN A 226 0.95 -6.35 14.12
C ASN A 226 1.31 -5.26 13.09
N ASP A 227 1.26 -5.63 11.80
CA ASP A 227 1.25 -4.68 10.70
C ASP A 227 -0.18 -4.13 10.57
N LYS A 228 -0.36 -2.88 11.02
CA LYS A 228 -1.67 -2.23 11.12
C LYS A 228 -1.82 -1.15 10.06
N LEU A 229 -2.89 -1.25 9.29
CA LEU A 229 -3.26 -0.26 8.29
C LEU A 229 -4.64 0.32 8.61
N ILE A 230 -4.80 1.61 8.40
CA ILE A 230 -6.13 2.23 8.25
C ILE A 230 -6.54 2.13 6.79
N CYS A 231 -7.79 1.75 6.56
CA CYS A 231 -8.44 1.74 5.27
C CYS A 231 -9.54 2.80 5.25
N LEU A 232 -9.39 3.82 4.41
CA LEU A 232 -10.47 4.74 4.07
C LEU A 232 -11.18 4.19 2.84
N ILE A 233 -12.47 3.95 2.95
CA ILE A 233 -13.33 3.47 1.88
C ILE A 233 -14.22 4.65 1.45
N LEU A 234 -14.02 5.11 0.23
CA LEU A 234 -14.75 6.25 -0.33
C LEU A 234 -15.73 5.77 -1.39
N SER A 235 -16.93 6.34 -1.41
CA SER A 235 -17.94 6.16 -2.46
C SER A 235 -18.53 7.52 -2.87
N LYS A 236 -19.24 7.53 -4.02
CA LYS A 236 -19.99 8.70 -4.49
C LYS A 236 -21.04 9.11 -3.49
#